data_1a42f30053172443eca3f5c20adf16d3
#
_entry.id   1a42f30053172443eca3f5c20adf16d3
#
_cell.length_a   1.000
_cell.length_b   1.000
_cell.length_c   1.000
_cell.angle_alpha   90.00
_cell.angle_beta   90.00
_cell.angle_gamma   90.00
#
_symmetry.space_group_name_H-M   'P 1'
#
loop_
_entity.id
_entity.type
_entity.pdbx_description
1 polymer ?
#
loop_
_entity_poly.entity_id
_entity_poly.type
_entity_poly.pdbx_seq_one_letter_code
_entity_poly.pdbx_strand_id
1 'polypeptide(L)'
;DAVFGRPMGIPKTGVFGLYDLIGIDLMADVLKSFLKELPKEDPFHEVAQENPFITKMIEDGYTGRKGKGGFYRIDKKSGQKILEAVNLKSGDYSPSKKIDLGIHEVNIKYLISRDDKYGEYAWSVLSKIILYASSLVPDVTSEHNNIDEAIRLGFNWTMGPFEILDAISVKFFAEKDKNIKLNRFLREKYYSQINDSRKEWEWYGETQLYLDKHLKTFKRIKHYTRYKSDLSKGSAETHDLNNNTTIVEFTTKANTLDDNSMQILSKASEKNLIIINEAMQFSAGVNLNYVMEFIRNNDLKSVEKFIKYFQDTCKHLKYSNKPVISAPSGLALGGGEEVLLQSNYVVSHTNIVMGLVETIVGLVPAGGGCKELLWRWTQTEHAKKDP
;
A
#
# COMPACT_ATOMS: atom_id res chain seq x y z
N ASP A 1 -6.01 -11.63 12.80
CA ASP A 1 -5.56 -11.29 11.45
C ASP A 1 -6.68 -10.74 10.56
N ALA A 2 -7.94 -11.21 10.69
CA ALA A 2 -9.05 -10.65 9.93
C ALA A 2 -9.30 -9.16 10.24
N VAL A 3 -9.12 -8.75 11.50
CA VAL A 3 -9.28 -7.36 11.96
C VAL A 3 -8.09 -6.51 11.55
N PHE A 4 -6.88 -6.88 12.05
CA PHE A 4 -5.62 -6.22 11.70
C PHE A 4 -5.03 -6.84 10.43
N GLY A 5 -5.61 -6.51 9.31
CA GLY A 5 -5.30 -6.90 7.95
C GLY A 5 -5.89 -5.88 6.97
N ARG A 6 -6.40 -6.35 5.83
CA ARG A 6 -6.95 -5.46 4.78
C ARG A 6 -7.98 -4.43 5.27
N PRO A 7 -8.95 -4.76 6.15
CA PRO A 7 -9.95 -3.78 6.58
C PRO A 7 -9.35 -2.60 7.34
N MET A 8 -8.20 -2.80 7.99
CA MET A 8 -7.45 -1.77 8.70
C MET A 8 -6.37 -1.08 7.84
N GLY A 9 -6.26 -1.44 6.56
CA GLY A 9 -5.19 -0.94 5.70
C GLY A 9 -3.80 -1.56 5.99
N ILE A 10 -3.79 -2.74 6.62
CA ILE A 10 -2.58 -3.50 6.96
C ILE A 10 -2.43 -4.66 5.98
N PRO A 11 -1.21 -5.14 5.68
CA PRO A 11 -1.01 -6.28 4.80
C PRO A 11 -1.85 -7.49 5.19
N LYS A 12 -2.36 -8.22 4.20
CA LYS A 12 -3.26 -9.38 4.40
C LYS A 12 -2.70 -10.50 5.29
N THR A 13 -1.40 -10.49 5.52
CA THR A 13 -0.72 -11.44 6.40
C THR A 13 -1.27 -11.36 7.82
N GLY A 14 -1.70 -10.15 8.23
CA GLY A 14 -2.11 -9.90 9.59
C GLY A 14 -0.95 -9.94 10.58
N VAL A 15 -1.26 -9.83 11.87
CA VAL A 15 -0.26 -9.79 12.95
C VAL A 15 0.33 -11.18 13.20
N PHE A 16 -0.52 -12.18 13.44
CA PHE A 16 -0.06 -13.53 13.76
C PHE A 16 0.60 -14.23 12.57
N GLY A 17 0.08 -14.01 11.37
CA GLY A 17 0.73 -14.52 10.17
C GLY A 17 2.08 -13.88 9.90
N LEU A 18 2.29 -12.62 10.34
CA LEU A 18 3.57 -11.94 10.27
C LEU A 18 4.56 -12.48 11.30
N TYR A 19 4.12 -12.75 12.53
CA TYR A 19 4.94 -13.43 13.54
C TYR A 19 5.44 -14.79 13.03
N ASP A 20 4.57 -15.57 12.41
CA ASP A 20 4.95 -16.87 11.82
C ASP A 20 5.95 -16.73 10.67
N LEU A 21 5.89 -15.63 9.94
CA LEU A 21 6.81 -15.35 8.82
C LEU A 21 8.20 -14.94 9.32
N ILE A 22 8.25 -14.04 10.29
CA ILE A 22 9.49 -13.51 10.88
C ILE A 22 10.17 -14.56 11.75
N GLY A 23 9.40 -15.21 12.59
CA GLY A 23 9.81 -16.14 13.65
C GLY A 23 9.35 -15.63 15.00
N ILE A 24 8.59 -16.45 15.74
CA ILE A 24 8.04 -16.12 17.06
C ILE A 24 9.18 -15.92 18.06
N ASP A 25 10.23 -16.72 17.96
CA ASP A 25 11.48 -16.62 18.73
C ASP A 25 12.18 -15.28 18.52
N LEU A 26 12.37 -14.88 17.26
CA LEU A 26 12.97 -13.59 16.93
C LEU A 26 12.13 -12.42 17.47
N MET A 27 10.81 -12.51 17.36
CA MET A 27 9.91 -11.47 17.91
C MET A 27 9.98 -11.39 19.44
N ALA A 28 10.16 -12.52 20.12
CA ALA A 28 10.38 -12.54 21.57
C ALA A 28 11.72 -11.86 21.95
N ASP A 29 12.78 -12.08 21.17
CA ASP A 29 14.07 -11.43 21.40
C ASP A 29 14.03 -9.93 21.11
N VAL A 30 13.30 -9.49 20.08
CA VAL A 30 13.03 -8.07 19.81
C VAL A 30 12.29 -7.42 20.97
N LEU A 31 11.26 -8.10 21.52
CA LEU A 31 10.52 -7.63 22.70
C LEU A 31 11.46 -7.43 23.90
N LYS A 32 12.32 -8.42 24.20
CA LYS A 32 13.30 -8.34 25.28
C LYS A 32 14.28 -7.19 25.09
N SER A 33 14.73 -6.98 23.85
CA SER A 33 15.62 -5.86 23.50
C SER A 33 14.96 -4.51 23.75
N PHE A 34 13.70 -4.33 23.36
CA PHE A 34 12.96 -3.08 23.62
C PHE A 34 12.73 -2.85 25.12
N LEU A 35 12.37 -3.88 25.87
CA LEU A 35 12.22 -3.79 27.32
C LEU A 35 13.50 -3.38 28.03
N LYS A 36 14.65 -3.71 27.46
CA LYS A 36 15.97 -3.36 28.02
C LYS A 36 16.43 -1.95 27.61
N GLU A 37 16.21 -1.56 26.35
CA GLU A 37 16.81 -0.35 25.76
C GLU A 37 15.91 0.88 25.89
N LEU A 38 14.57 0.72 25.95
CA LEU A 38 13.66 1.84 26.08
C LEU A 38 13.69 2.43 27.51
N PRO A 39 13.50 3.76 27.65
CA PRO A 39 13.35 4.41 28.95
C PRO A 39 12.29 3.72 29.80
N LYS A 40 12.50 3.68 31.14
CA LYS A 40 11.55 3.02 32.07
C LYS A 40 10.16 3.63 32.07
N GLU A 41 10.07 4.90 31.72
CA GLU A 41 8.84 5.69 31.62
C GLU A 41 8.12 5.49 30.29
N ASP A 42 8.72 4.77 29.33
CA ASP A 42 8.12 4.53 28.03
C ASP A 42 6.84 3.70 28.16
N PRO A 43 5.71 4.15 27.59
CA PRO A 43 4.43 3.43 27.66
C PRO A 43 4.47 2.02 27.06
N PHE A 44 5.50 1.67 26.29
CA PHE A 44 5.71 0.33 25.79
C PHE A 44 5.80 -0.70 26.91
N HIS A 45 6.39 -0.33 28.07
CA HIS A 45 6.51 -1.22 29.22
C HIS A 45 5.14 -1.64 29.83
N GLU A 46 4.09 -0.84 29.62
CA GLU A 46 2.74 -1.18 30.10
C GLU A 46 2.10 -2.32 29.30
N VAL A 47 2.46 -2.46 28.02
CA VAL A 47 1.88 -3.45 27.10
C VAL A 47 2.80 -4.61 26.79
N ALA A 48 4.10 -4.43 26.95
CA ALA A 48 5.12 -5.42 26.67
C ALA A 48 5.29 -6.36 27.87
N GLN A 49 4.62 -7.50 27.85
CA GLN A 49 4.73 -8.52 28.88
C GLN A 49 5.16 -9.82 28.25
N GLU A 50 6.04 -10.54 28.95
CA GLU A 50 6.34 -11.93 28.59
C GLU A 50 5.06 -12.79 28.69
N ASN A 51 4.78 -13.50 27.61
CA ASN A 51 3.60 -14.34 27.55
C ASN A 51 4.01 -15.81 27.69
N PRO A 52 3.62 -16.51 28.80
CA PRO A 52 3.97 -17.90 28.99
C PRO A 52 3.55 -18.83 27.84
N PHE A 53 2.47 -18.50 27.15
CA PHE A 53 2.03 -19.26 25.99
C PHE A 53 3.05 -19.16 24.84
N ILE A 54 3.57 -17.96 24.58
CA ILE A 54 4.61 -17.73 23.56
C ILE A 54 5.90 -18.45 23.93
N THR A 55 6.32 -18.36 25.20
CA THR A 55 7.50 -19.07 25.71
C THR A 55 7.37 -20.58 25.48
N LYS A 56 6.22 -21.14 25.83
CA LYS A 56 5.96 -22.57 25.61
C LYS A 56 5.94 -22.95 24.12
N MET A 57 5.37 -22.13 23.25
CA MET A 57 5.43 -22.38 21.80
C MET A 57 6.86 -22.49 21.31
N ILE A 58 7.74 -21.58 21.76
CA ILE A 58 9.16 -21.57 21.36
C ILE A 58 9.87 -22.83 21.88
N GLU A 59 9.69 -23.20 23.17
CA GLU A 59 10.26 -24.40 23.78
C GLU A 59 9.82 -25.69 23.06
N ASP A 60 8.56 -25.75 22.65
CA ASP A 60 7.98 -26.88 21.90
C ASP A 60 8.39 -26.90 20.42
N GLY A 61 9.14 -25.89 19.96
CA GLY A 61 9.63 -25.74 18.58
C GLY A 61 8.60 -25.20 17.58
N TYR A 62 7.54 -24.56 18.05
CA TYR A 62 6.55 -23.85 17.25
C TYR A 62 6.99 -22.39 17.06
N THR A 63 8.04 -22.17 16.30
CA THR A 63 8.68 -20.87 16.09
C THR A 63 8.22 -20.15 14.81
N GLY A 64 7.18 -20.65 14.15
CA GLY A 64 6.67 -20.10 12.90
C GLY A 64 6.97 -21.00 11.70
N ARG A 65 7.03 -20.42 10.50
CA ARG A 65 7.21 -21.18 9.23
C ARG A 65 8.53 -21.94 9.16
N LYS A 66 9.54 -21.52 9.92
CA LYS A 66 10.86 -22.16 9.98
C LYS A 66 10.88 -23.37 10.93
N GLY A 67 9.91 -23.44 11.86
CA GLY A 67 9.80 -24.51 12.85
C GLY A 67 8.71 -25.52 12.49
N LYS A 68 8.14 -26.14 13.54
CA LYS A 68 7.03 -27.11 13.41
C LYS A 68 5.70 -26.45 12.98
N GLY A 69 5.62 -25.16 12.91
CA GLY A 69 4.49 -24.28 12.73
C GLY A 69 4.59 -23.10 13.70
N GLY A 70 3.57 -22.29 13.80
CA GLY A 70 3.46 -21.17 14.70
C GLY A 70 2.01 -20.95 15.12
N PHE A 71 1.50 -19.72 15.06
CA PHE A 71 0.07 -19.46 15.23
C PHE A 71 -0.77 -20.18 14.18
N TYR A 72 -0.17 -20.41 13.01
CA TYR A 72 -0.70 -21.23 11.95
C TYR A 72 0.27 -22.36 11.60
N ARG A 73 -0.29 -23.51 11.21
CA ARG A 73 0.49 -24.61 10.64
C ARG A 73 -0.29 -25.28 9.51
N ILE A 74 0.41 -26.03 8.67
CA ILE A 74 -0.22 -26.87 7.64
C ILE A 74 -0.20 -28.31 8.10
N ASP A 75 -1.37 -28.89 8.35
CA ASP A 75 -1.48 -30.32 8.56
C ASP A 75 -1.33 -31.07 7.23
N LYS A 76 -0.39 -32.03 7.21
CA LYS A 76 -0.11 -32.91 6.06
C LYS A 76 -0.58 -34.35 6.25
N LYS A 77 -1.10 -34.68 7.47
CA LYS A 77 -1.42 -36.06 7.85
C LYS A 77 -2.67 -36.61 7.13
N SER A 78 -3.57 -35.73 6.72
CA SER A 78 -4.83 -36.10 6.07
C SER A 78 -4.75 -36.29 4.56
N GLY A 79 -3.56 -36.22 3.97
CA GLY A 79 -3.38 -36.24 2.49
C GLY A 79 -3.81 -34.94 1.80
N GLN A 80 -4.46 -34.02 2.51
CA GLN A 80 -4.80 -32.68 2.06
C GLN A 80 -4.04 -31.64 2.88
N LYS A 81 -3.68 -30.50 2.25
CA LYS A 81 -3.06 -29.38 2.94
C LYS A 81 -4.13 -28.58 3.67
N ILE A 82 -4.32 -28.84 4.96
CA ILE A 82 -5.26 -28.09 5.80
C ILE A 82 -4.50 -27.05 6.59
N LEU A 83 -4.90 -25.78 6.45
CA LEU A 83 -4.38 -24.72 7.33
C LEU A 83 -5.08 -24.80 8.67
N GLU A 84 -4.32 -24.97 9.74
CA GLU A 84 -4.79 -24.96 11.11
C GLU A 84 -4.33 -23.69 11.82
N ALA A 85 -5.12 -23.26 12.81
CA ALA A 85 -4.79 -22.18 13.73
C ALA A 85 -4.75 -22.71 15.16
N VAL A 86 -3.84 -22.19 15.97
CA VAL A 86 -3.74 -22.52 17.38
C VAL A 86 -4.81 -21.81 18.20
N ASN A 87 -5.41 -22.50 19.13
CA ASN A 87 -6.26 -21.90 20.16
C ASN A 87 -5.36 -21.28 21.24
N LEU A 88 -5.41 -19.97 21.40
CA LEU A 88 -4.56 -19.23 22.34
C LEU A 88 -4.80 -19.56 23.82
N LYS A 89 -5.91 -20.24 24.16
CA LYS A 89 -6.21 -20.66 25.53
C LYS A 89 -5.76 -22.10 25.83
N SER A 90 -6.04 -23.03 24.90
CA SER A 90 -5.75 -24.45 25.11
C SER A 90 -4.42 -24.90 24.48
N GLY A 91 -3.90 -24.19 23.49
CA GLY A 91 -2.74 -24.58 22.71
C GLY A 91 -3.03 -25.60 21.60
N ASP A 92 -4.29 -26.06 21.46
CA ASP A 92 -4.66 -27.04 20.46
C ASP A 92 -4.81 -26.40 19.08
N TYR A 93 -4.47 -27.18 18.06
CA TYR A 93 -4.66 -26.76 16.66
C TYR A 93 -5.98 -27.30 16.11
N SER A 94 -6.66 -26.47 15.36
CA SER A 94 -7.89 -26.84 14.64
C SER A 94 -7.92 -26.14 13.28
N PRO A 95 -8.71 -26.65 12.31
CA PRO A 95 -8.84 -26.03 11.00
C PRO A 95 -9.16 -24.54 11.10
N SER A 96 -8.35 -23.73 10.44
CA SER A 96 -8.49 -22.28 10.45
C SER A 96 -9.78 -21.87 9.76
N LYS A 97 -10.58 -21.06 10.45
CA LYS A 97 -11.84 -20.53 9.90
C LYS A 97 -11.57 -19.18 9.24
N LYS A 98 -11.97 -19.04 7.98
CA LYS A 98 -11.98 -17.74 7.33
C LYS A 98 -13.09 -16.89 7.95
N ILE A 99 -12.72 -15.77 8.54
CA ILE A 99 -13.66 -14.81 9.09
C ILE A 99 -13.94 -13.76 8.03
N ASP A 100 -15.21 -13.62 7.66
CA ASP A 100 -15.68 -12.53 6.82
C ASP A 100 -16.28 -11.44 7.72
N LEU A 101 -15.69 -10.25 7.67
CA LEU A 101 -16.17 -9.08 8.42
C LEU A 101 -17.19 -8.25 7.61
N GLY A 102 -17.49 -8.64 6.37
CA GLY A 102 -18.33 -7.86 5.45
C GLY A 102 -17.68 -6.56 4.98
N ILE A 103 -16.35 -6.45 5.10
CA ILE A 103 -15.58 -5.25 4.76
C ILE A 103 -14.67 -5.60 3.58
N HIS A 104 -14.96 -5.03 2.41
CA HIS A 104 -14.22 -5.33 1.17
C HIS A 104 -13.12 -4.31 0.88
N GLU A 105 -13.27 -3.09 1.43
CA GLU A 105 -12.32 -1.99 1.32
C GLU A 105 -11.85 -1.52 2.72
N VAL A 106 -10.81 -0.69 2.77
CA VAL A 106 -10.36 -0.09 4.02
C VAL A 106 -11.45 0.80 4.60
N ASN A 107 -12.00 0.43 5.75
CA ASN A 107 -13.03 1.19 6.44
C ASN A 107 -12.85 1.11 7.95
N ILE A 108 -11.85 1.83 8.44
CA ILE A 108 -11.43 1.79 9.83
C ILE A 108 -12.52 2.31 10.75
N LYS A 109 -13.18 3.42 10.39
CA LYS A 109 -14.25 4.01 11.22
C LYS A 109 -15.39 3.04 11.43
N TYR A 110 -15.85 2.37 10.37
CA TYR A 110 -16.88 1.34 10.48
C TYR A 110 -16.41 0.18 11.39
N LEU A 111 -15.19 -0.30 11.17
CA LEU A 111 -14.64 -1.45 11.91
C LEU A 111 -14.60 -1.18 13.42
N ILE A 112 -14.07 -0.02 13.84
CA ILE A 112 -13.98 0.35 15.25
C ILE A 112 -15.32 0.76 15.85
N SER A 113 -16.34 1.04 15.05
CA SER A 113 -17.70 1.38 15.52
C SER A 113 -18.60 0.17 15.74
N ARG A 114 -18.15 -1.04 15.41
CA ARG A 114 -18.92 -2.27 15.61
C ARG A 114 -19.08 -2.57 17.09
N ASP A 115 -20.30 -3.01 17.49
CA ASP A 115 -20.65 -3.45 18.85
C ASP A 115 -20.44 -4.96 19.00
N ASP A 116 -19.33 -5.48 18.48
CA ASP A 116 -18.95 -6.88 18.62
C ASP A 116 -17.47 -7.03 19.02
N LYS A 117 -17.06 -8.24 19.37
CA LYS A 117 -15.67 -8.53 19.77
C LYS A 117 -14.61 -8.09 18.76
N TYR A 118 -14.97 -7.94 17.49
CA TYR A 118 -14.03 -7.49 16.44
C TYR A 118 -13.84 -5.98 16.49
N GLY A 119 -14.92 -5.23 16.72
CA GLY A 119 -14.84 -3.79 16.93
C GLY A 119 -14.15 -3.43 18.24
N GLU A 120 -14.46 -4.13 19.33
CA GLU A 120 -13.79 -3.96 20.63
C GLU A 120 -12.28 -4.22 20.52
N TYR A 121 -11.89 -5.31 19.85
CA TYR A 121 -10.49 -5.65 19.62
C TYR A 121 -9.81 -4.60 18.73
N ALA A 122 -10.45 -4.20 17.63
CA ALA A 122 -9.94 -3.17 16.73
C ALA A 122 -9.67 -1.86 17.48
N TRP A 123 -10.64 -1.43 18.29
CA TRP A 123 -10.53 -0.21 19.09
C TRP A 123 -9.43 -0.31 20.15
N SER A 124 -9.40 -1.40 20.91
CA SER A 124 -8.43 -1.60 22.00
C SER A 124 -6.98 -1.53 21.52
N VAL A 125 -6.69 -2.05 20.34
CA VAL A 125 -5.33 -2.01 19.78
C VAL A 125 -5.04 -0.68 19.10
N LEU A 126 -5.96 -0.20 18.25
CA LEU A 126 -5.75 1.03 17.48
C LEU A 126 -5.62 2.25 18.38
N SER A 127 -6.44 2.33 19.44
CA SER A 127 -6.36 3.46 20.38
C SER A 127 -4.99 3.52 21.08
N LYS A 128 -4.44 2.39 21.46
CA LYS A 128 -3.09 2.33 22.05
C LYS A 128 -2.00 2.74 21.05
N ILE A 129 -2.11 2.32 19.80
CA ILE A 129 -1.16 2.71 18.75
C ILE A 129 -1.18 4.23 18.55
N ILE A 130 -2.36 4.84 18.46
CA ILE A 130 -2.51 6.29 18.29
C ILE A 130 -1.98 7.05 19.52
N LEU A 131 -2.32 6.59 20.73
CA LEU A 131 -1.81 7.20 21.97
C LEU A 131 -0.29 7.11 22.06
N TYR A 132 0.28 5.96 21.77
CA TYR A 132 1.73 5.76 21.78
C TYR A 132 2.40 6.65 20.72
N ALA A 133 1.96 6.61 19.47
CA ALA A 133 2.49 7.46 18.42
C ALA A 133 2.44 8.95 18.78
N SER A 134 1.33 9.39 19.40
CA SER A 134 1.18 10.79 19.83
C SER A 134 2.06 11.16 21.02
N SER A 135 2.48 10.22 21.85
CA SER A 135 3.42 10.47 22.96
C SER A 135 4.86 10.71 22.48
N LEU A 136 5.17 10.28 21.28
CA LEU A 136 6.50 10.47 20.67
C LEU A 136 6.69 11.89 20.07
N VAL A 137 5.64 12.70 20.06
CA VAL A 137 5.68 14.08 19.55
C VAL A 137 5.70 15.05 20.75
N PRO A 138 6.67 15.97 20.87
CA PRO A 138 7.76 16.27 19.91
C PRO A 138 9.09 15.54 20.20
N ASP A 139 9.17 14.68 21.20
CA ASP A 139 10.43 14.20 21.78
C ASP A 139 11.27 13.37 20.79
N VAL A 140 10.63 12.51 19.99
CA VAL A 140 11.31 11.71 18.95
C VAL A 140 11.32 12.46 17.63
N THR A 141 10.24 13.15 17.30
CA THR A 141 10.13 14.02 16.13
C THR A 141 9.12 15.12 16.38
N SER A 142 9.46 16.35 15.96
CA SER A 142 8.52 17.48 15.96
C SER A 142 7.41 17.32 14.93
N GLU A 143 7.66 16.48 13.91
CA GLU A 143 6.83 16.28 12.73
C GLU A 143 6.10 14.95 12.82
N HIS A 144 4.83 14.98 13.23
CA HIS A 144 4.03 13.75 13.34
C HIS A 144 3.91 12.96 12.02
N ASN A 145 4.00 13.64 10.87
CA ASN A 145 3.98 12.98 9.56
C ASN A 145 5.17 12.04 9.34
N ASN A 146 6.31 12.29 10.00
CA ASN A 146 7.46 11.38 9.93
C ASN A 146 7.13 10.02 10.54
N ILE A 147 6.26 9.99 11.57
CA ILE A 147 5.79 8.74 12.18
C ILE A 147 4.87 8.00 11.19
N ASP A 148 3.96 8.71 10.52
CA ASP A 148 3.10 8.12 9.50
C ASP A 148 3.91 7.54 8.36
N GLU A 149 4.90 8.27 7.88
CA GLU A 149 5.77 7.80 6.80
C GLU A 149 6.60 6.59 7.23
N ALA A 150 7.15 6.60 8.45
CA ALA A 150 7.89 5.46 8.99
C ALA A 150 7.03 4.19 9.07
N ILE A 151 5.76 4.31 9.48
CA ILE A 151 4.83 3.18 9.53
C ILE A 151 4.47 2.71 8.12
N ARG A 152 4.22 3.62 7.19
CA ARG A 152 3.91 3.23 5.80
C ARG A 152 5.09 2.54 5.13
N LEU A 153 6.28 3.10 5.27
CA LEU A 153 7.49 2.56 4.61
C LEU A 153 8.03 1.32 5.34
N GLY A 154 8.03 1.32 6.68
CA GLY A 154 8.59 0.23 7.47
C GLY A 154 7.67 -0.98 7.62
N PHE A 155 6.37 -0.76 7.75
CA PHE A 155 5.38 -1.82 8.01
C PHE A 155 4.40 -2.04 6.87
N ASN A 156 4.55 -1.28 5.79
CA ASN A 156 3.69 -1.41 4.61
C ASN A 156 2.19 -1.21 4.90
N TRP A 157 1.88 -0.30 5.81
CA TRP A 157 0.50 0.12 6.05
C TRP A 157 0.06 1.12 4.98
N THR A 158 -1.22 1.16 4.68
CA THR A 158 -1.79 2.15 3.74
C THR A 158 -1.86 3.56 4.34
N MET A 159 -2.00 3.65 5.67
CA MET A 159 -2.06 4.89 6.43
C MET A 159 -1.25 4.75 7.72
N GLY A 160 -0.58 5.83 8.13
CA GLY A 160 0.04 5.90 9.44
C GLY A 160 -0.96 6.25 10.55
N PRO A 161 -0.52 6.25 11.83
CA PRO A 161 -1.41 6.45 12.97
C PRO A 161 -2.18 7.77 12.95
N PHE A 162 -1.55 8.86 12.50
CA PHE A 162 -2.18 10.17 12.45
C PHE A 162 -3.09 10.34 11.23
N GLU A 163 -2.72 9.74 10.09
CA GLU A 163 -3.62 9.65 8.93
C GLU A 163 -4.87 8.85 9.26
N ILE A 164 -4.76 7.80 10.07
CA ILE A 164 -5.91 7.05 10.61
C ILE A 164 -6.73 7.92 11.55
N LEU A 165 -6.07 8.64 12.47
CA LEU A 165 -6.74 9.54 13.40
C LEU A 165 -7.54 10.61 12.66
N ASP A 166 -7.02 11.15 11.57
CA ASP A 166 -7.71 12.12 10.73
C ASP A 166 -8.93 11.49 10.03
N ALA A 167 -8.77 10.27 9.51
CA ALA A 167 -9.86 9.57 8.84
C ALA A 167 -11.06 9.25 9.78
N ILE A 168 -10.79 9.00 11.07
CA ILE A 168 -11.83 8.74 12.08
C ILE A 168 -12.29 10.00 12.81
N SER A 169 -11.56 11.08 12.75
CA SER A 169 -11.59 12.35 13.49
C SER A 169 -11.11 12.25 14.95
N VAL A 170 -10.38 13.25 15.40
CA VAL A 170 -9.90 13.34 16.80
C VAL A 170 -11.08 13.45 17.77
N LYS A 171 -12.14 14.12 17.37
CA LYS A 171 -13.39 14.22 18.15
C LYS A 171 -14.00 12.83 18.40
N PHE A 172 -14.20 12.06 17.34
CA PHE A 172 -14.68 10.67 17.47
C PHE A 172 -13.79 9.83 18.36
N PHE A 173 -12.46 9.95 18.19
CA PHE A 173 -11.46 9.22 18.98
C PHE A 173 -11.60 9.54 20.48
N ALA A 174 -11.72 10.84 20.83
CA ALA A 174 -11.85 11.30 22.22
C ALA A 174 -13.17 10.94 22.87
N GLU A 175 -14.26 10.92 22.10
CA GLU A 175 -15.62 10.68 22.61
C GLU A 175 -15.98 9.19 22.68
N LYS A 176 -15.30 8.34 21.90
CA LYS A 176 -15.58 6.89 21.85
C LYS A 176 -15.28 6.18 23.17
N ASP A 177 -14.23 6.59 23.87
CA ASP A 177 -13.88 6.03 25.18
C ASP A 177 -13.52 7.15 26.15
N LYS A 178 -14.41 7.42 27.10
CA LYS A 178 -14.25 8.47 28.13
C LYS A 178 -13.07 8.22 29.07
N ASN A 179 -12.52 7.02 29.10
CA ASN A 179 -11.37 6.66 29.93
C ASN A 179 -10.05 7.00 29.24
N ILE A 180 -10.06 7.31 27.95
CA ILE A 180 -8.86 7.69 27.22
C ILE A 180 -8.33 9.03 27.74
N LYS A 181 -7.12 8.99 28.26
CA LYS A 181 -6.38 10.21 28.64
C LYS A 181 -5.62 10.73 27.42
N LEU A 182 -6.14 11.77 26.81
CA LEU A 182 -5.45 12.43 25.70
C LEU A 182 -4.18 13.11 26.24
N ASN A 183 -3.05 12.87 25.59
CA ASN A 183 -1.82 13.60 25.87
C ASN A 183 -1.91 15.06 25.36
N ARG A 184 -0.86 15.87 25.61
CA ARG A 184 -0.84 17.29 25.23
C ARG A 184 -1.11 17.49 23.74
N PHE A 185 -0.44 16.74 22.87
CA PHE A 185 -0.56 16.84 21.43
C PHE A 185 -2.02 16.57 20.96
N LEU A 186 -2.65 15.48 21.42
CA LEU A 186 -4.03 15.15 21.06
C LEU A 186 -5.04 16.14 21.65
N ARG A 187 -4.79 16.68 22.83
CA ARG A 187 -5.66 17.72 23.44
C ARG A 187 -5.63 19.00 22.62
N GLU A 188 -4.48 19.48 22.24
CA GLU A 188 -4.33 20.70 21.43
C GLU A 188 -5.06 20.53 20.09
N LYS A 189 -4.96 19.36 19.45
CA LYS A 189 -5.70 19.02 18.22
C LYS A 189 -7.22 18.93 18.45
N TYR A 190 -7.66 18.29 19.53
CA TYR A 190 -9.06 18.17 19.87
C TYR A 190 -9.70 19.54 20.07
N TYR A 191 -9.08 20.44 20.83
CA TYR A 191 -9.60 21.77 21.05
C TYR A 191 -9.61 22.63 19.79
N SER A 192 -8.65 22.49 18.91
CA SER A 192 -8.64 23.20 17.63
C SER A 192 -9.81 22.78 16.73
N GLN A 193 -10.16 21.50 16.72
CA GLN A 193 -11.28 20.97 15.91
C GLN A 193 -12.67 21.32 16.49
N ILE A 194 -12.84 21.38 17.82
CA ILE A 194 -14.12 21.74 18.44
C ILE A 194 -14.44 23.23 18.26
N ASN A 195 -13.43 24.07 18.36
CA ASN A 195 -13.62 25.52 18.32
C ASN A 195 -13.80 26.08 16.92
N ASP A 196 -13.59 25.27 15.88
CA ASP A 196 -13.71 25.75 14.51
C ASP A 196 -14.13 24.64 13.54
N SER A 197 -15.45 24.56 13.29
CA SER A 197 -16.01 23.62 12.30
C SER A 197 -15.53 23.86 10.85
N ARG A 198 -14.78 24.93 10.58
CA ARG A 198 -14.11 25.18 9.31
C ARG A 198 -12.69 24.61 9.27
N LYS A 199 -12.08 24.29 10.41
CA LYS A 199 -10.67 23.84 10.52
C LYS A 199 -10.43 22.36 10.29
N GLU A 200 -11.44 21.52 10.17
CA GLU A 200 -11.24 20.15 9.66
C GLU A 200 -10.50 20.11 8.31
N TRP A 201 -10.75 21.14 7.49
CA TRP A 201 -10.06 21.30 6.18
C TRP A 201 -8.74 22.07 6.28
N GLU A 202 -8.63 23.03 7.21
CA GLU A 202 -7.40 23.83 7.38
C GLU A 202 -6.27 23.03 8.02
N TRP A 203 -6.59 22.08 8.88
CA TRP A 203 -5.54 21.25 9.49
C TRP A 203 -4.87 20.33 8.47
N TYR A 204 -5.64 19.77 7.56
CA TYR A 204 -5.11 19.11 6.36
C TYR A 204 -4.31 20.11 5.51
N GLY A 205 -4.75 21.36 5.46
CA GLY A 205 -4.09 22.46 4.77
C GLY A 205 -2.81 22.93 5.46
N GLU A 206 -2.75 23.03 6.78
CA GLU A 206 -1.56 23.45 7.53
C GLU A 206 -0.46 22.38 7.49
N THR A 207 -0.80 21.12 7.65
CA THR A 207 0.14 20.02 7.45
C THR A 207 0.65 19.98 6.02
N GLN A 208 -0.20 20.23 5.04
CA GLN A 208 0.17 20.31 3.65
C GLN A 208 1.05 21.55 3.36
N LEU A 209 0.71 22.70 3.91
CA LEU A 209 1.52 23.91 3.84
C LEU A 209 2.90 23.74 4.49
N TYR A 210 2.96 22.97 5.56
CA TYR A 210 4.20 22.62 6.24
C TYR A 210 5.08 21.71 5.36
N LEU A 211 4.49 20.66 4.81
CA LEU A 211 5.15 19.79 3.82
C LEU A 211 5.58 20.56 2.56
N ASP A 212 4.73 21.48 2.07
CA ASP A 212 5.05 22.33 0.92
C ASP A 212 6.16 23.36 1.24
N LYS A 213 6.29 23.84 2.47
CA LYS A 213 7.36 24.77 2.89
C LYS A 213 8.70 24.07 3.11
N HIS A 214 8.70 22.87 3.68
CA HIS A 214 9.92 22.16 4.07
C HIS A 214 10.38 21.15 3.02
N LEU A 215 9.44 20.51 2.34
CA LEU A 215 9.69 19.56 1.25
C LEU A 215 9.31 20.18 -0.11
N LYS A 216 9.77 21.37 -0.43
CA LYS A 216 9.45 22.18 -1.64
C LYS A 216 9.02 21.45 -2.94
N THR A 217 8.93 20.11 -2.91
CA THR A 217 8.77 19.24 -4.07
C THR A 217 7.77 18.09 -3.90
N PHE A 218 7.20 17.82 -2.71
CA PHE A 218 6.33 16.66 -2.54
C PHE A 218 4.86 17.05 -2.48
N LYS A 219 4.20 17.06 -3.62
CA LYS A 219 2.73 17.14 -3.71
C LYS A 219 2.17 15.79 -4.05
N ARG A 220 1.21 15.29 -3.27
CA ARG A 220 0.44 14.10 -3.65
C ARG A 220 -0.54 14.42 -4.76
N ILE A 221 -0.86 13.45 -5.61
CA ILE A 221 -1.80 13.61 -6.74
C ILE A 221 -3.15 14.13 -6.25
N LYS A 222 -3.63 13.67 -5.09
CA LYS A 222 -4.90 14.11 -4.48
C LYS A 222 -4.99 15.61 -4.15
N HIS A 223 -3.85 16.31 -4.09
CA HIS A 223 -3.79 17.75 -3.81
C HIS A 223 -3.84 18.60 -5.09
N TYR A 224 -3.72 17.99 -6.22
CA TYR A 224 -3.97 18.66 -7.49
C TYR A 224 -5.48 18.68 -7.77
N THR A 225 -5.99 19.81 -8.16
CA THR A 225 -7.42 20.07 -8.34
C THR A 225 -8.11 18.95 -9.10
N ARG A 226 -9.04 18.27 -8.43
CA ARG A 226 -9.86 17.23 -9.03
C ARG A 226 -10.85 17.85 -10.00
N TYR A 227 -10.47 18.02 -11.23
CA TYR A 227 -11.45 17.91 -12.30
C TYR A 227 -11.49 16.43 -12.68
N LYS A 228 -12.51 15.71 -12.21
CA LYS A 228 -12.83 14.42 -12.79
C LYS A 228 -13.09 14.68 -14.25
N SER A 229 -12.10 14.39 -15.10
CA SER A 229 -12.38 14.36 -16.52
C SER A 229 -13.40 13.24 -16.76
N ASP A 230 -14.28 13.40 -17.75
CA ASP A 230 -15.23 12.33 -18.16
C ASP A 230 -14.52 11.05 -18.61
N LEU A 231 -13.19 11.05 -18.63
CA LEU A 231 -12.31 9.93 -18.97
C LEU A 231 -12.07 8.98 -17.79
N SER A 232 -12.27 9.39 -16.55
CA SER A 232 -11.98 8.58 -15.35
C SER A 232 -13.08 7.56 -15.09
N LYS A 233 -13.01 6.38 -15.68
CA LYS A 233 -13.92 5.28 -15.32
C LYS A 233 -13.18 3.95 -15.23
N GLY A 234 -12.90 3.54 -14.01
CA GLY A 234 -12.70 2.14 -13.62
C GLY A 234 -11.25 1.69 -13.52
N SER A 235 -10.38 1.92 -14.49
CA SER A 235 -9.02 1.36 -14.50
C SER A 235 -7.91 2.36 -14.34
N ALA A 236 -8.22 3.65 -14.52
CA ALA A 236 -7.32 4.75 -14.25
C ALA A 236 -8.10 6.03 -13.90
N GLU A 237 -7.48 6.93 -13.18
CA GLU A 237 -7.98 8.28 -12.91
C GLU A 237 -7.13 9.32 -13.64
N THR A 238 -7.75 10.44 -14.00
CA THR A 238 -7.06 11.58 -14.59
C THR A 238 -7.24 12.82 -13.72
N HIS A 239 -6.16 13.59 -13.57
CA HIS A 239 -6.15 14.83 -12.82
C HIS A 239 -5.57 15.92 -13.71
N ASP A 240 -6.32 16.98 -13.96
CA ASP A 240 -5.84 18.10 -14.77
C ASP A 240 -5.06 19.08 -13.89
N LEU A 241 -3.86 19.41 -14.33
CA LEU A 241 -3.07 20.51 -13.79
C LEU A 241 -3.39 21.80 -14.57
N ASN A 242 -3.24 22.95 -13.89
CA ASN A 242 -3.25 24.25 -14.56
C ASN A 242 -2.11 24.26 -15.59
N ASN A 243 -2.30 24.51 -16.84
CA ASN A 243 -1.33 24.60 -17.94
C ASN A 243 -1.40 23.49 -19.01
N ASN A 244 -2.60 22.98 -19.28
CA ASN A 244 -2.81 21.95 -20.29
C ASN A 244 -2.00 20.65 -20.05
N THR A 245 -1.84 20.28 -18.78
CA THR A 245 -1.15 19.04 -18.36
C THR A 245 -2.12 18.14 -17.63
N THR A 246 -2.17 16.87 -18.02
CA THR A 246 -2.98 15.83 -17.38
C THR A 246 -2.07 14.82 -16.68
N ILE A 247 -2.41 14.48 -15.45
CA ILE A 247 -1.84 13.33 -14.72
C ILE A 247 -2.74 12.13 -14.96
N VAL A 248 -2.15 10.96 -15.20
CA VAL A 248 -2.85 9.67 -15.22
C VAL A 248 -2.30 8.80 -14.11
N GLU A 249 -3.21 8.23 -13.30
CA GLU A 249 -2.94 7.27 -12.24
C GLU A 249 -3.75 5.99 -12.49
N PHE A 250 -3.09 4.82 -12.48
CA PHE A 250 -3.77 3.54 -12.60
C PHE A 250 -4.41 3.15 -11.27
N THR A 251 -5.65 2.62 -11.30
CA THR A 251 -6.44 2.33 -10.11
C THR A 251 -6.89 0.88 -10.01
N THR A 252 -6.48 0.03 -10.94
CA THR A 252 -6.74 -1.41 -10.88
C THR A 252 -5.94 -2.09 -9.76
N LYS A 253 -6.32 -3.31 -9.43
CA LYS A 253 -5.51 -4.12 -8.51
C LYS A 253 -4.10 -4.31 -9.07
N ALA A 254 -3.09 -3.95 -8.27
CA ALA A 254 -1.69 -3.96 -8.67
C ALA A 254 -1.37 -3.04 -9.87
N ASN A 255 -2.23 -2.07 -10.14
CA ASN A 255 -2.12 -1.14 -11.26
C ASN A 255 -1.94 -1.83 -12.62
N THR A 256 -2.63 -2.98 -12.79
CA THR A 256 -2.58 -3.74 -14.04
C THR A 256 -3.31 -3.01 -15.16
N LEU A 257 -2.81 -3.18 -16.38
CA LEU A 257 -3.29 -2.53 -17.58
C LEU A 257 -4.35 -3.38 -18.30
N ASP A 258 -5.41 -2.73 -18.74
CA ASP A 258 -6.50 -3.27 -19.53
C ASP A 258 -6.91 -2.29 -20.64
N ASP A 259 -7.92 -2.64 -21.44
CA ASP A 259 -8.43 -1.78 -22.53
C ASP A 259 -8.77 -0.37 -22.04
N ASN A 260 -9.39 -0.25 -20.86
CA ASN A 260 -9.85 1.03 -20.35
C ASN A 260 -8.68 1.93 -19.94
N SER A 261 -7.68 1.38 -19.22
CA SER A 261 -6.47 2.12 -18.86
C SER A 261 -5.69 2.59 -20.10
N MET A 262 -5.59 1.74 -21.14
CA MET A 262 -4.95 2.09 -22.40
C MET A 262 -5.74 3.15 -23.17
N GLN A 263 -7.07 3.11 -23.12
CA GLN A 263 -7.91 4.14 -23.72
C GLN A 263 -7.72 5.51 -23.05
N ILE A 264 -7.63 5.52 -21.71
CA ILE A 264 -7.39 6.74 -20.94
C ILE A 264 -6.02 7.31 -21.27
N LEU A 265 -4.96 6.49 -21.33
CA LEU A 265 -3.62 6.91 -21.72
C LEU A 265 -3.60 7.50 -23.12
N SER A 266 -4.22 6.85 -24.09
CA SER A 266 -4.27 7.32 -25.49
C SER A 266 -4.91 8.70 -25.57
N LYS A 267 -6.04 8.92 -24.91
CA LYS A 267 -6.73 10.21 -24.89
C LYS A 267 -5.97 11.29 -24.10
N ALA A 268 -5.37 10.92 -22.98
CA ALA A 268 -4.61 11.86 -22.15
C ALA A 268 -3.35 12.37 -22.86
N SER A 269 -2.78 11.58 -23.78
CA SER A 269 -1.59 11.98 -24.57
C SER A 269 -1.83 13.08 -25.60
N GLU A 270 -3.09 13.51 -25.78
CA GLU A 270 -3.42 14.74 -26.55
C GLU A 270 -3.01 16.03 -25.84
N LYS A 271 -2.76 15.96 -24.52
CA LYS A 271 -2.22 17.02 -23.66
C LYS A 271 -0.80 16.67 -23.21
N ASN A 272 -0.13 17.60 -22.51
CA ASN A 272 1.07 17.25 -21.76
C ASN A 272 0.67 16.17 -20.73
N LEU A 273 1.37 15.04 -20.71
CA LEU A 273 0.99 13.87 -19.93
C LEU A 273 2.04 13.56 -18.88
N ILE A 274 1.58 13.34 -17.63
CA ILE A 274 2.38 12.77 -16.57
C ILE A 274 1.72 11.45 -16.16
N ILE A 275 2.47 10.35 -16.19
CA ILE A 275 2.01 9.03 -15.72
C ILE A 275 2.70 8.74 -14.40
N ILE A 276 1.93 8.63 -13.32
CA ILE A 276 2.46 8.43 -11.96
C ILE A 276 1.45 7.65 -11.14
N ASN A 277 1.92 6.87 -10.18
CA ASN A 277 1.08 6.19 -9.21
C ASN A 277 1.61 6.44 -7.79
N GLU A 278 0.74 6.81 -6.88
CA GLU A 278 1.06 6.92 -5.45
C GLU A 278 0.96 5.57 -4.70
N ALA A 279 0.66 4.49 -5.41
CA ALA A 279 0.62 3.16 -4.86
C ALA A 279 2.04 2.58 -4.70
N MET A 280 2.12 1.41 -4.05
CA MET A 280 3.38 0.68 -3.80
C MET A 280 4.12 0.26 -5.08
N GLN A 281 3.46 0.31 -6.22
CA GLN A 281 4.00 -0.08 -7.50
C GLN A 281 3.43 0.80 -8.62
N PHE A 282 4.24 1.03 -9.63
CA PHE A 282 3.81 1.75 -10.82
C PHE A 282 2.80 0.92 -11.61
N SER A 283 3.17 -0.29 -12.01
CA SER A 283 2.27 -1.23 -12.69
C SER A 283 2.88 -2.64 -12.71
N ALA A 284 2.05 -3.65 -12.42
CA ALA A 284 2.42 -5.06 -12.58
C ALA A 284 2.26 -5.56 -14.03
N GLY A 285 2.02 -4.68 -14.99
CA GLY A 285 1.86 -5.00 -16.40
C GLY A 285 0.42 -5.30 -16.80
N VAL A 286 0.23 -6.04 -17.88
CA VAL A 286 -1.08 -6.37 -18.43
C VAL A 286 -1.91 -7.22 -17.46
N ASN A 287 -3.20 -6.94 -17.36
CA ASN A 287 -4.14 -7.75 -16.58
C ASN A 287 -4.34 -9.11 -17.22
N LEU A 288 -3.57 -10.09 -16.78
CA LEU A 288 -3.62 -11.45 -17.34
C LEU A 288 -4.99 -12.12 -17.13
N ASN A 289 -5.73 -11.81 -16.07
CA ASN A 289 -7.07 -12.36 -15.87
C ASN A 289 -8.04 -11.88 -16.96
N TYR A 290 -7.90 -10.63 -17.38
CA TYR A 290 -8.68 -10.05 -18.47
C TYR A 290 -8.40 -10.78 -19.81
N VAL A 291 -7.14 -11.01 -20.13
CA VAL A 291 -6.74 -11.76 -21.34
C VAL A 291 -7.17 -13.23 -21.25
N MET A 292 -7.02 -13.85 -20.09
CA MET A 292 -7.41 -15.25 -19.87
C MET A 292 -8.91 -15.49 -20.01
N GLU A 293 -9.73 -14.48 -19.77
CA GLU A 293 -11.18 -14.57 -20.01
C GLU A 293 -11.49 -14.77 -21.49
N PHE A 294 -10.85 -14.02 -22.38
CA PHE A 294 -10.98 -14.22 -23.82
C PHE A 294 -10.50 -15.60 -24.27
N ILE A 295 -9.35 -16.05 -23.73
CA ILE A 295 -8.79 -17.37 -24.08
C ILE A 295 -9.73 -18.49 -23.65
N ARG A 296 -10.30 -18.42 -22.44
CA ARG A 296 -11.28 -19.41 -21.95
C ARG A 296 -12.54 -19.48 -22.80
N ASN A 297 -12.93 -18.35 -23.35
CA ASN A 297 -14.08 -18.25 -24.26
C ASN A 297 -13.72 -18.56 -25.73
N ASN A 298 -12.48 -18.98 -26.01
CA ASN A 298 -11.93 -19.21 -27.34
C ASN A 298 -12.05 -18.00 -28.29
N ASP A 299 -12.03 -16.79 -27.71
CA ASP A 299 -12.14 -15.51 -28.43
C ASP A 299 -10.74 -14.92 -28.70
N LEU A 300 -10.01 -15.57 -29.60
CA LEU A 300 -8.67 -15.12 -29.99
C LEU A 300 -8.69 -13.77 -30.73
N LYS A 301 -9.82 -13.42 -31.36
CA LYS A 301 -9.96 -12.11 -32.03
C LYS A 301 -9.93 -10.96 -31.05
N SER A 302 -10.56 -11.11 -29.88
CA SER A 302 -10.49 -10.09 -28.82
C SER A 302 -9.09 -9.98 -28.22
N VAL A 303 -8.35 -11.11 -28.10
CA VAL A 303 -6.93 -11.07 -27.70
C VAL A 303 -6.10 -10.28 -28.70
N GLU A 304 -6.23 -10.57 -30.01
CA GLU A 304 -5.51 -9.88 -31.07
C GLU A 304 -5.85 -8.37 -31.07
N LYS A 305 -7.13 -8.03 -30.94
CA LYS A 305 -7.61 -6.65 -30.85
C LYS A 305 -7.00 -5.91 -29.66
N PHE A 306 -6.95 -6.55 -28.49
CA PHE A 306 -6.35 -5.97 -27.29
C PHE A 306 -4.86 -5.71 -27.49
N ILE A 307 -4.10 -6.70 -27.98
CA ILE A 307 -2.67 -6.55 -28.26
C ILE A 307 -2.42 -5.41 -29.25
N LYS A 308 -3.20 -5.38 -30.33
CA LYS A 308 -3.08 -4.31 -31.34
C LYS A 308 -3.36 -2.93 -30.74
N TYR A 309 -4.39 -2.81 -29.93
CA TYR A 309 -4.74 -1.57 -29.28
C TYR A 309 -3.66 -1.12 -28.28
N PHE A 310 -3.10 -2.04 -27.51
CA PHE A 310 -1.98 -1.80 -26.60
C PHE A 310 -0.77 -1.24 -27.38
N GLN A 311 -0.39 -1.89 -28.49
CA GLN A 311 0.70 -1.44 -29.36
C GLN A 311 0.44 -0.05 -29.96
N ASP A 312 -0.79 0.20 -30.40
CA ASP A 312 -1.15 1.50 -30.99
C ASP A 312 -1.12 2.61 -29.93
N THR A 313 -1.57 2.33 -28.70
CA THR A 313 -1.43 3.27 -27.57
C THR A 313 0.03 3.55 -27.24
N CYS A 314 0.88 2.53 -27.17
CA CYS A 314 2.32 2.70 -27.00
C CYS A 314 2.93 3.60 -28.11
N LYS A 315 2.52 3.42 -29.36
CA LYS A 315 2.94 4.31 -30.46
C LYS A 315 2.44 5.74 -30.28
N HIS A 316 1.19 5.92 -29.85
CA HIS A 316 0.64 7.26 -29.57
C HIS A 316 1.45 7.99 -28.50
N LEU A 317 1.82 7.30 -27.41
CA LEU A 317 2.66 7.88 -26.38
C LEU A 317 4.03 8.31 -26.95
N LYS A 318 4.70 7.40 -27.67
CA LYS A 318 6.04 7.63 -28.23
C LYS A 318 6.09 8.78 -29.22
N TYR A 319 5.10 8.86 -30.09
CA TYR A 319 5.05 9.87 -31.17
C TYR A 319 4.08 11.02 -30.87
N SER A 320 3.70 11.19 -29.61
CA SER A 320 2.88 12.31 -29.19
C SER A 320 3.57 13.64 -29.50
N ASN A 321 2.81 14.61 -30.01
CA ASN A 321 3.27 15.98 -30.18
C ASN A 321 3.37 16.75 -28.85
N LYS A 322 3.00 16.15 -27.75
CA LYS A 322 3.05 16.71 -26.41
C LYS A 322 3.99 15.89 -25.54
N PRO A 323 4.67 16.51 -24.58
CA PRO A 323 5.53 15.81 -23.66
C PRO A 323 4.78 14.70 -22.89
N VAL A 324 5.38 13.51 -22.86
CA VAL A 324 4.94 12.38 -22.04
C VAL A 324 6.05 12.09 -21.04
N ILE A 325 5.74 12.21 -19.75
CA ILE A 325 6.67 11.99 -18.65
C ILE A 325 6.12 10.87 -17.78
N SER A 326 6.93 9.88 -17.47
CA SER A 326 6.57 8.87 -16.47
C SER A 326 7.40 9.02 -15.20
N ALA A 327 6.73 8.92 -14.04
CA ALA A 327 7.36 9.02 -12.73
C ALA A 327 7.11 7.72 -11.93
N PRO A 328 7.82 6.63 -12.24
CA PRO A 328 7.57 5.34 -11.63
C PRO A 328 8.23 5.20 -10.25
N SER A 329 7.55 4.47 -9.35
CA SER A 329 8.08 3.98 -8.07
C SER A 329 7.67 2.53 -7.84
N GLY A 330 8.46 1.78 -7.07
CA GLY A 330 8.19 0.37 -6.78
C GLY A 330 8.32 -0.51 -8.03
N LEU A 331 7.34 -1.34 -8.33
CA LEU A 331 7.41 -2.28 -9.46
C LEU A 331 6.84 -1.65 -10.75
N ALA A 332 7.59 -1.77 -11.86
CA ALA A 332 7.15 -1.46 -13.21
C ALA A 332 7.51 -2.65 -14.11
N LEU A 333 6.59 -3.60 -14.25
CA LEU A 333 6.88 -4.90 -14.86
C LEU A 333 6.10 -5.10 -16.17
N GLY A 334 6.71 -5.81 -17.11
CA GLY A 334 6.09 -6.19 -18.37
C GLY A 334 5.48 -5.00 -19.11
N GLY A 335 4.19 -5.03 -19.41
CA GLY A 335 3.48 -3.92 -20.05
C GLY A 335 3.59 -2.58 -19.30
N GLY A 336 3.82 -2.59 -17.98
CA GLY A 336 4.10 -1.38 -17.20
C GLY A 336 5.43 -0.75 -17.59
N GLU A 337 6.48 -1.54 -17.77
CA GLU A 337 7.75 -1.06 -18.31
C GLU A 337 7.60 -0.63 -19.77
N GLU A 338 6.84 -1.37 -20.56
CA GLU A 338 6.60 -0.99 -21.96
C GLU A 338 6.00 0.41 -22.10
N VAL A 339 5.09 0.80 -21.20
CA VAL A 339 4.55 2.18 -21.15
C VAL A 339 5.65 3.18 -20.78
N LEU A 340 6.52 2.87 -19.79
CA LEU A 340 7.64 3.74 -19.42
C LEU A 340 8.58 3.99 -20.61
N LEU A 341 8.89 2.95 -21.36
CA LEU A 341 9.80 3.02 -22.51
C LEU A 341 9.28 3.89 -23.64
N GLN A 342 7.97 4.19 -23.68
CA GLN A 342 7.38 5.10 -24.66
C GLN A 342 7.40 6.58 -24.23
N SER A 343 7.76 6.87 -22.98
CA SER A 343 7.79 8.24 -22.47
C SER A 343 9.01 9.00 -22.97
N ASN A 344 8.86 10.32 -23.19
CA ASN A 344 9.98 11.19 -23.55
C ASN A 344 11.02 11.25 -22.43
N TYR A 345 10.53 11.33 -21.17
CA TYR A 345 11.36 11.33 -19.98
C TYR A 345 10.80 10.37 -18.93
N VAL A 346 11.70 9.71 -18.22
CA VAL A 346 11.37 8.86 -17.07
C VAL A 346 12.09 9.42 -15.85
N VAL A 347 11.33 9.85 -14.85
CA VAL A 347 11.84 10.34 -13.56
C VAL A 347 11.55 9.29 -12.51
N SER A 348 12.45 8.34 -12.36
CA SER A 348 12.24 7.19 -11.49
C SER A 348 12.61 7.47 -10.04
N HIS A 349 11.84 6.91 -9.12
CA HIS A 349 12.21 6.85 -7.72
C HIS A 349 13.34 5.83 -7.51
N THR A 350 14.16 6.02 -6.47
CA THR A 350 15.32 5.15 -6.19
C THR A 350 14.96 3.70 -5.86
N ASN A 351 13.70 3.42 -5.46
CA ASN A 351 13.20 2.08 -5.16
C ASN A 351 12.63 1.36 -6.38
N ILE A 352 12.79 1.90 -7.59
CA ILE A 352 12.22 1.30 -8.81
C ILE A 352 12.83 -0.07 -9.08
N VAL A 353 11.98 -1.05 -9.38
CA VAL A 353 12.34 -2.34 -9.96
C VAL A 353 11.54 -2.49 -11.24
N MET A 354 12.22 -2.52 -12.37
CA MET A 354 11.58 -2.59 -13.68
C MET A 354 12.18 -3.70 -14.53
N GLY A 355 11.40 -4.27 -15.42
CA GLY A 355 11.84 -5.35 -16.29
C GLY A 355 10.74 -5.93 -17.18
N LEU A 356 11.16 -6.42 -18.35
CA LEU A 356 10.33 -7.19 -19.24
C LEU A 356 10.30 -8.65 -18.75
N VAL A 357 9.28 -8.98 -17.96
CA VAL A 357 9.19 -10.25 -17.23
C VAL A 357 8.25 -11.27 -17.90
N GLU A 358 7.77 -10.99 -19.09
CA GLU A 358 6.76 -11.78 -19.80
C GLU A 358 7.18 -13.24 -19.95
N THR A 359 8.45 -13.52 -20.19
CA THR A 359 8.98 -14.89 -20.38
C THR A 359 8.84 -15.76 -19.13
N ILE A 360 8.79 -15.16 -17.93
CA ILE A 360 8.56 -15.90 -16.68
C ILE A 360 7.18 -16.56 -16.66
N VAL A 361 6.20 -15.94 -17.35
CA VAL A 361 4.84 -16.44 -17.45
C VAL A 361 4.52 -17.06 -18.83
N GLY A 362 5.55 -17.32 -19.63
CA GLY A 362 5.40 -17.97 -20.93
C GLY A 362 4.88 -17.06 -22.05
N LEU A 363 5.04 -15.75 -21.90
CA LEU A 363 4.66 -14.73 -22.88
C LEU A 363 5.87 -14.05 -23.49
N VAL A 364 5.64 -13.18 -24.46
CA VAL A 364 6.64 -12.32 -25.10
C VAL A 364 6.22 -10.87 -24.93
N PRO A 365 7.17 -9.92 -24.67
CA PRO A 365 6.87 -8.50 -24.64
C PRO A 365 6.24 -8.04 -25.98
N ALA A 366 4.99 -7.62 -25.94
CA ALA A 366 4.18 -7.35 -27.15
C ALA A 366 3.93 -5.86 -27.40
N GLY A 367 4.10 -4.96 -26.41
CA GLY A 367 3.91 -3.53 -26.54
C GLY A 367 5.10 -2.76 -27.16
N GLY A 368 6.15 -3.47 -27.55
CA GLY A 368 7.35 -2.91 -28.18
C GLY A 368 8.54 -2.79 -27.23
N GLY A 369 8.46 -3.35 -26.02
CA GLY A 369 9.49 -3.24 -25.00
C GLY A 369 10.87 -3.68 -25.43
N CYS A 370 11.00 -4.85 -26.05
CA CYS A 370 12.29 -5.36 -26.53
C CYS A 370 12.98 -4.39 -27.49
N LYS A 371 12.21 -3.85 -28.46
CA LYS A 371 12.75 -2.89 -29.44
C LYS A 371 13.17 -1.59 -28.76
N GLU A 372 12.33 -1.04 -27.89
CA GLU A 372 12.57 0.24 -27.22
C GLU A 372 13.74 0.16 -26.24
N LEU A 373 13.84 -0.94 -25.50
CA LEU A 373 14.94 -1.16 -24.57
C LEU A 373 16.28 -1.23 -25.31
N LEU A 374 16.32 -2.00 -26.42
CA LEU A 374 17.51 -2.08 -27.26
C LEU A 374 17.86 -0.71 -27.87
N TRP A 375 16.88 -0.01 -28.40
CA TRP A 375 17.11 1.31 -28.99
C TRP A 375 17.66 2.29 -27.96
N ARG A 376 17.07 2.36 -26.75
CA ARG A 376 17.57 3.23 -25.66
C ARG A 376 18.99 2.85 -25.24
N TRP A 377 19.27 1.54 -25.15
CA TRP A 377 20.61 1.07 -24.87
C TRP A 377 21.63 1.61 -25.89
N THR A 378 21.33 1.54 -27.18
CA THR A 378 22.26 2.02 -28.23
C THR A 378 22.56 3.52 -28.16
N GLN A 379 21.73 4.29 -27.45
CA GLN A 379 21.96 5.73 -27.26
C GLN A 379 22.88 6.03 -26.05
N THR A 380 23.24 5.03 -25.27
CA THR A 380 24.11 5.23 -24.09
C THR A 380 25.59 5.31 -24.47
N GLU A 381 26.39 5.97 -23.63
CA GLU A 381 27.84 6.02 -23.80
C GLU A 381 28.49 4.63 -23.66
N HIS A 382 27.86 3.73 -22.91
CA HIS A 382 28.35 2.33 -22.78
C HIS A 382 28.24 1.56 -24.09
N ALA A 383 27.11 1.68 -24.78
CA ALA A 383 26.92 1.00 -26.07
C ALA A 383 27.87 1.51 -27.18
N LYS A 384 28.35 2.76 -27.05
CA LYS A 384 29.35 3.31 -27.97
C LYS A 384 30.76 2.78 -27.75
N LYS A 385 31.05 2.30 -26.53
CA LYS A 385 32.37 1.78 -26.14
C LYS A 385 32.54 0.27 -26.35
N ASP A 386 31.39 -0.43 -26.34
CA ASP A 386 31.35 -1.90 -26.49
C ASP A 386 30.18 -2.28 -27.41
N PRO A 387 30.35 -2.21 -28.74
CA PRO A 387 29.31 -2.42 -29.76
C PRO A 387 28.78 -3.85 -29.86
#